data_3b4057a4837807c90647d58039e438ec
#
_entry.id   3b4057a4837807c90647d58039e438ec
#
_cell.length_a   1.000
_cell.length_b   1.000
_cell.length_c   1.000
_cell.angle_alpha   90.00
_cell.angle_beta   90.00
_cell.angle_gamma   90.00
#
_symmetry.space_group_name_H-M   'P 1'
#
loop_
_entity.id
_entity.type
_entity.pdbx_description
1 polymer ?
#
loop_
_entity_poly.entity_id
_entity_poly.type
_entity_poly.pdbx_seq_one_letter_code
_entity_poly.pdbx_strand_id
1 'polypeptide(L)'
;ASSAAAAEAAGGGSAAQSERALGLSVAQRSAVQAGLTRRGFDTRGVDGTFGPGTRRAIANWQRANDLSSTGYLTGAQFQRLTTR
;
A
#
# COMPACT_ATOMS: atom_id res chain seq x y z
N ALA A 1 6.60 19.73 0.87
CA ALA A 1 5.71 19.03 1.76
C ALA A 1 4.25 19.25 1.38
N SER A 2 3.84 20.50 1.22
CA SER A 2 2.44 20.75 0.87
C SER A 2 2.11 20.23 -0.52
N SER A 3 3.06 20.22 -1.45
CA SER A 3 2.79 19.70 -2.77
C SER A 3 2.61 18.18 -2.74
N ALA A 4 3.32 17.50 -1.87
CA ALA A 4 3.16 16.06 -1.73
C ALA A 4 1.78 15.74 -1.16
N ALA A 5 1.34 16.49 -0.17
CA ALA A 5 0.02 16.30 0.42
C ALA A 5 -1.08 16.62 -0.60
N ALA A 6 -0.88 17.66 -1.40
CA ALA A 6 -1.83 18.00 -2.43
C ALA A 6 -1.92 16.94 -3.51
N ALA A 7 -0.79 16.33 -3.87
CA ALA A 7 -0.77 15.26 -4.85
C ALA A 7 -1.53 14.04 -4.34
N GLU A 8 -1.40 13.71 -3.07
CA GLU A 8 -2.16 12.62 -2.49
C GLU A 8 -3.64 12.91 -2.48
N ALA A 9 -4.00 14.13 -2.12
CA ALA A 9 -5.40 14.54 -2.10
C ALA A 9 -6.00 14.58 -3.49
N ALA A 10 -5.17 14.81 -4.51
CA ALA A 10 -5.66 14.89 -5.88
C ALA A 10 -6.13 13.56 -6.44
N GLY A 11 -5.82 12.48 -5.75
CA GLY A 11 -6.43 11.23 -6.10
C GLY A 11 -5.48 10.08 -6.28
N GLY A 12 -6.05 8.93 -6.60
CA GLY A 12 -5.33 7.69 -6.73
C GLY A 12 -4.34 7.66 -7.87
N GLY A 13 -4.49 8.55 -8.88
CA GLY A 13 -3.60 8.58 -10.02
C GLY A 13 -2.15 8.83 -9.64
N SER A 14 -1.90 9.86 -8.84
CA SER A 14 -0.55 10.16 -8.37
C SER A 14 -0.01 9.08 -7.45
N ALA A 15 -0.84 8.59 -6.56
CA ALA A 15 -0.42 7.54 -5.64
C ALA A 15 -0.11 6.27 -6.40
N ALA A 16 -0.92 5.92 -7.40
CA ALA A 16 -0.69 4.74 -8.22
C ALA A 16 0.62 4.83 -8.98
N GLN A 17 0.92 6.02 -9.51
CA GLN A 17 2.17 6.21 -10.22
C GLN A 17 3.37 6.10 -9.29
N SER A 18 3.27 6.66 -8.10
CA SER A 18 4.34 6.56 -7.11
C SER A 18 4.61 5.12 -6.72
N GLU A 19 3.56 4.34 -6.52
CA GLU A 19 3.72 2.93 -6.21
C GLU A 19 4.36 2.18 -7.38
N ARG A 20 3.91 2.48 -8.59
CA ARG A 20 4.47 1.83 -9.79
C ARG A 20 5.96 2.12 -9.91
N ALA A 21 6.37 3.32 -9.55
CA ALA A 21 7.78 3.72 -9.61
C ALA A 21 8.65 2.94 -8.63
N LEU A 22 8.06 2.32 -7.61
CA LEU A 22 8.81 1.47 -6.69
C LEU A 22 9.30 0.19 -7.35
N GLY A 23 8.65 -0.23 -8.44
CA GLY A 23 9.07 -1.42 -9.17
C GLY A 23 9.01 -2.70 -8.35
N LEU A 24 7.96 -2.87 -7.56
CA LEU A 24 7.85 -4.02 -6.68
C LEU A 24 7.74 -5.31 -7.48
N SER A 25 8.55 -6.31 -7.10
CA SER A 25 8.49 -7.63 -7.69
C SER A 25 7.30 -8.41 -7.13
N VAL A 26 6.99 -9.55 -7.75
CA VAL A 26 5.94 -10.43 -7.23
C VAL A 26 6.25 -10.84 -5.79
N ALA A 27 7.50 -11.18 -5.52
CA ALA A 27 7.90 -11.57 -4.17
C ALA A 27 7.71 -10.42 -3.17
N GLN A 28 8.03 -9.19 -3.59
CA GLN A 28 7.86 -8.04 -2.73
C GLN A 28 6.39 -7.75 -2.47
N ARG A 29 5.56 -7.87 -3.49
CA ARG A 29 4.12 -7.68 -3.31
C ARG A 29 3.53 -8.76 -2.40
N SER A 30 3.99 -10.01 -2.55
CA SER A 30 3.56 -11.09 -1.66
C SER A 30 3.95 -10.80 -0.21
N ALA A 31 5.14 -10.24 0.00
CA ALA A 31 5.59 -9.87 1.35
C ALA A 31 4.70 -8.80 1.95
N VAL A 32 4.26 -7.83 1.14
CA VAL A 32 3.32 -6.81 1.59
C VAL A 32 1.99 -7.44 2.00
N GLN A 33 1.48 -8.33 1.18
CA GLN A 33 0.21 -9.00 1.47
C GLN A 33 0.30 -9.81 2.75
N ALA A 34 1.41 -10.53 2.95
CA ALA A 34 1.64 -11.28 4.19
C ALA A 34 1.73 -10.33 5.38
N GLY A 35 2.39 -9.20 5.21
CA GLY A 35 2.51 -8.19 6.26
C GLY A 35 1.16 -7.61 6.67
N LEU A 36 0.31 -7.34 5.69
CA LEU A 36 -1.05 -6.87 5.96
C LEU A 36 -1.86 -7.93 6.70
N THR A 37 -1.79 -9.15 6.22
CA THR A 37 -2.53 -10.25 6.83
C THR A 37 -2.10 -10.47 8.29
N ARG A 38 -0.80 -10.40 8.55
CA ARG A 38 -0.27 -10.54 9.91
C ARG A 38 -0.81 -9.47 10.84
N ARG A 39 -1.10 -8.29 10.30
CA ARG A 39 -1.61 -7.16 11.07
C ARG A 39 -3.12 -7.13 11.15
N GLY A 40 -3.78 -8.15 10.62
CA GLY A 40 -5.24 -8.25 10.70
C GLY A 40 -5.98 -7.62 9.53
N PHE A 41 -5.28 -7.27 8.45
CA PHE A 41 -5.91 -6.68 7.27
C PHE A 41 -5.94 -7.72 6.16
N ASP A 42 -7.12 -8.28 5.93
CA ASP A 42 -7.30 -9.37 4.98
C ASP A 42 -7.14 -8.86 3.54
N THR A 43 -6.20 -9.46 2.81
CA THR A 43 -5.93 -9.10 1.42
C THR A 43 -6.63 -10.02 0.42
N ARG A 44 -7.36 -11.01 0.91
CA ARG A 44 -8.02 -12.02 0.09
C ARG A 44 -7.04 -12.92 -0.64
N GLY A 45 -5.83 -13.04 -0.12
CA GLY A 45 -4.84 -13.95 -0.65
C GLY A 45 -3.47 -13.31 -0.73
N VAL A 46 -2.44 -14.15 -0.75
CA VAL A 46 -1.04 -13.73 -0.86
C VAL A 46 -0.52 -14.33 -2.16
N ASP A 47 -0.77 -13.63 -3.25
CA ASP A 47 -0.45 -14.11 -4.59
C ASP A 47 0.48 -13.20 -5.38
N GLY A 48 0.92 -12.09 -4.77
CA GLY A 48 1.81 -11.13 -5.42
C GLY A 48 1.12 -10.20 -6.40
N THR A 49 -0.21 -10.21 -6.43
CA THR A 49 -0.99 -9.32 -7.28
C THR A 49 -1.87 -8.43 -6.39
N PHE A 50 -1.72 -7.12 -6.54
CA PHE A 50 -2.52 -6.17 -5.78
C PHE A 50 -3.87 -5.98 -6.44
N GLY A 51 -4.82 -6.86 -6.14
CA GLY A 51 -6.18 -6.74 -6.61
C GLY A 51 -7.03 -5.89 -5.68
N PRO A 52 -8.36 -5.84 -5.91
CA PRO A 52 -9.25 -4.99 -5.10
C PRO A 52 -9.21 -5.30 -3.61
N GLY A 53 -9.08 -6.57 -3.25
CA GLY A 53 -8.99 -6.96 -1.84
C GLY A 53 -7.73 -6.41 -1.17
N THR A 54 -6.59 -6.51 -1.86
CA THR A 54 -5.34 -5.97 -1.35
C THR A 54 -5.40 -4.46 -1.27
N ARG A 55 -5.98 -3.79 -2.26
CA ARG A 55 -6.12 -2.33 -2.24
C ARG A 55 -6.95 -1.86 -1.05
N ARG A 56 -8.01 -2.58 -0.76
CA ARG A 56 -8.85 -2.27 0.40
C ARG A 56 -8.09 -2.48 1.70
N ALA A 57 -7.31 -3.56 1.79
CA ALA A 57 -6.51 -3.84 2.97
C ALA A 57 -5.46 -2.75 3.18
N ILE A 58 -4.81 -2.31 2.11
CA ILE A 58 -3.83 -1.22 2.20
C ILE A 58 -4.50 0.05 2.71
N ALA A 59 -5.66 0.40 2.15
CA ALA A 59 -6.36 1.61 2.56
C ALA A 59 -6.77 1.54 4.03
N ASN A 60 -7.25 0.40 4.48
CA ASN A 60 -7.63 0.22 5.87
C ASN A 60 -6.42 0.31 6.80
N TRP A 61 -5.30 -0.27 6.40
CA TRP A 61 -4.06 -0.19 7.16
C TRP A 61 -3.57 1.26 7.24
N GLN A 62 -3.64 1.98 6.13
CA GLN A 62 -3.24 3.37 6.10
C GLN A 62 -4.09 4.19 7.06
N ARG A 63 -5.41 3.98 7.03
CA ARG A 63 -6.32 4.70 7.91
C ARG A 63 -6.02 4.40 9.38
N ALA A 64 -5.74 3.15 9.69
CA ALA A 64 -5.44 2.74 11.06
C ALA A 64 -4.14 3.37 11.58
N ASN A 65 -3.26 3.79 10.68
CA ASN A 65 -1.98 4.41 11.03
C ASN A 65 -1.95 5.91 10.75
N ASP A 66 -3.12 6.52 10.60
CA ASP A 66 -3.26 7.96 10.36
C ASP A 66 -2.53 8.43 9.11
N LEU A 67 -2.50 7.56 8.09
CA LEU A 67 -1.91 7.87 6.79
C LEU A 67 -3.02 8.15 5.79
N SER A 68 -2.68 8.82 4.69
CA SER A 68 -3.64 9.04 3.61
C SER A 68 -4.10 7.69 3.06
N SER A 69 -5.41 7.48 3.06
CA SER A 69 -6.00 6.19 2.71
C SER A 69 -6.18 6.09 1.19
N THR A 70 -5.07 5.99 0.47
CA THR A 70 -5.07 5.97 -0.99
C THR A 70 -5.27 4.58 -1.58
N GLY A 71 -4.95 3.55 -0.81
CA GLY A 71 -4.94 2.17 -1.32
C GLY A 71 -3.66 1.83 -2.08
N TYR A 72 -2.72 2.76 -2.16
CA TYR A 72 -1.43 2.56 -2.84
C TYR A 72 -0.30 2.85 -1.87
N LEU A 73 0.79 2.10 -1.99
CA LEU A 73 1.91 2.19 -1.05
C LEU A 73 2.93 3.23 -1.47
N THR A 74 3.53 3.88 -0.49
CA THR A 74 4.78 4.61 -0.68
C THR A 74 5.94 3.68 -0.33
N GLY A 75 7.17 4.10 -0.66
CA GLY A 75 8.35 3.32 -0.31
C GLY A 75 8.48 3.09 1.19
N ALA A 76 8.20 4.13 1.98
CA ALA A 76 8.26 4.03 3.43
C ALA A 76 7.21 3.05 3.97
N GLN A 77 6.00 3.10 3.40
CA GLN A 77 4.93 2.18 3.80
C GLN A 77 5.26 0.75 3.43
N PHE A 78 5.83 0.54 2.24
CA PHE A 78 6.30 -0.78 1.84
C PHE A 78 7.27 -1.35 2.88
N GLN A 79 8.24 -0.54 3.31
CA GLN A 79 9.20 -1.01 4.29
C GLN A 79 8.55 -1.33 5.63
N ARG A 80 7.61 -0.52 6.06
CA ARG A 80 6.90 -0.79 7.32
C ARG A 80 6.15 -2.10 7.29
N LEU A 81 5.51 -2.40 6.16
CA LEU A 81 4.73 -3.63 6.04
C LEU A 81 5.59 -4.87 5.90
N THR A 82 6.80 -4.74 5.36
CA THR A 82 7.68 -5.88 5.14
C THR A 82 8.70 -6.05 6.25
N THR A 83 8.75 -5.13 7.21
CA THR A 83 9.62 -5.23 8.38
C THR A 83 8.87 -5.90 9.53
N ARG A 84 9.54 -6.75 10.24
CA ARG A 84 8.96 -7.45 11.38
C ARG A 84 9.04 -6.65 12.65
#